data_1c366d26195ba50cdfd519c5e9ead9dc
#
_entry.id   1c366d26195ba50cdfd519c5e9ead9dc
#
_cell.length_a   1.000
_cell.length_b   1.000
_cell.length_c   1.000
_cell.angle_alpha   90.00
_cell.angle_beta   90.00
_cell.angle_gamma   90.00
#
_symmetry.space_group_name_H-M   'P 1'
#
loop_
_entity.id
_entity.type
_entity.pdbx_description
1 polymer ?
#
loop_
_entity_poly.entity_id
_entity_poly.type
_entity_poly.pdbx_seq_one_letter_code
_entity_poly.pdbx_strand_id
1 'polypeptide(L)'
;AYIPTNVISITDGQIFLESDLFYSGVRPAINVGISVSRVGGNAQTKAMGKVAGKLRLDLSQYRDLEAFAQFGSELDPETQKQLARGERLVEMLNQNERSPLSVAEQVAAIHAGTAGYLDRIKTQRVQAFLDHLLGRLKSENKDLMQSISDSGELSDSDEQALDNAIAEAIDDFGPDFDAEGQPLEEGESDRVRSEEEHARPGRTAEESGEDAEEPAEREPEEARA
;
A
#
# COMPACT_ATOMS: atom_id res chain seq x y z
N ALA A 1 -38.94 0.21 18.87
CA ALA A 1 -38.38 1.33 18.10
C ALA A 1 -38.12 2.57 18.96
N TYR A 2 -38.99 2.89 19.94
CA TYR A 2 -38.86 4.10 20.78
C TYR A 2 -37.57 4.16 21.60
N ILE A 3 -37.18 3.06 22.26
CA ILE A 3 -35.96 3.01 23.08
C ILE A 3 -34.69 3.18 22.25
N PRO A 4 -34.44 2.46 21.14
CA PRO A 4 -33.28 2.66 20.33
C PRO A 4 -33.18 4.10 19.74
N THR A 5 -34.31 4.68 19.33
CA THR A 5 -34.33 6.05 18.80
C THR A 5 -33.93 7.08 19.87
N ASN A 6 -34.42 6.92 21.10
CA ASN A 6 -34.04 7.79 22.21
C ASN A 6 -32.56 7.65 22.57
N VAL A 7 -32.03 6.43 22.63
CA VAL A 7 -30.60 6.20 22.91
C VAL A 7 -29.72 6.87 21.85
N ILE A 8 -30.02 6.70 20.55
CA ILE A 8 -29.29 7.33 19.45
C ILE A 8 -29.33 8.87 19.55
N SER A 9 -30.46 9.43 20.02
CA SER A 9 -30.62 10.89 20.13
C SER A 9 -29.88 11.50 21.34
N ILE A 10 -29.61 10.70 22.38
CA ILE A 10 -28.94 11.15 23.59
C ILE A 10 -27.42 10.98 23.49
N THR A 11 -26.94 9.94 22.78
CA THR A 11 -25.50 9.64 22.62
C THR A 11 -24.84 10.50 21.55
N ASP A 12 -23.52 10.61 21.59
CA ASP A 12 -22.71 11.37 20.62
C ASP A 12 -22.46 10.62 19.29
N GLY A 13 -23.17 9.55 19.07
CA GLY A 13 -23.09 8.75 17.86
C GLY A 13 -23.34 7.27 18.15
N GLN A 14 -23.16 6.47 17.14
CA GLN A 14 -23.34 5.02 17.22
C GLN A 14 -22.35 4.30 16.29
N ILE A 15 -21.94 3.10 16.72
CA ILE A 15 -21.18 2.16 15.90
C ILE A 15 -22.11 0.99 15.60
N PHE A 16 -22.38 0.75 14.32
CA PHE A 16 -23.18 -0.38 13.85
C PHE A 16 -22.29 -1.58 13.58
N LEU A 17 -22.64 -2.71 14.21
CA LEU A 17 -22.04 -4.02 13.95
C LEU A 17 -23.02 -4.85 13.16
N GLU A 18 -22.55 -5.49 12.08
CA GLU A 18 -23.37 -6.31 11.21
C GLU A 18 -22.83 -7.75 11.17
N SER A 19 -23.77 -8.70 11.31
CA SER A 19 -23.45 -10.14 11.26
C SER A 19 -22.87 -10.56 9.90
N ASP A 20 -23.35 -9.99 8.83
CA ASP A 20 -22.92 -10.33 7.47
C ASP A 20 -21.44 -9.92 7.24
N LEU A 21 -21.03 -8.76 7.76
CA LEU A 21 -19.61 -8.36 7.77
C LEU A 21 -18.76 -9.32 8.60
N PHE A 22 -19.27 -9.78 9.75
CA PHE A 22 -18.55 -10.73 10.58
C PHE A 22 -18.34 -12.07 9.87
N TYR A 23 -19.37 -12.59 9.22
CA TYR A 23 -19.29 -13.85 8.49
C TYR A 23 -18.45 -13.74 7.20
N SER A 24 -18.38 -12.57 6.58
CA SER A 24 -17.49 -12.31 5.44
C SER A 24 -16.02 -12.12 5.82
N GLY A 25 -15.70 -12.12 7.13
CA GLY A 25 -14.32 -12.03 7.61
C GLY A 25 -13.88 -10.63 8.05
N VAL A 26 -14.75 -9.61 7.94
CA VAL A 26 -14.44 -8.25 8.39
C VAL A 26 -14.54 -8.18 9.93
N ARG A 27 -13.42 -7.92 10.59
CA ARG A 27 -13.30 -7.89 12.07
C ARG A 27 -12.44 -6.73 12.53
N PRO A 28 -13.00 -5.78 13.31
CA PRO A 28 -14.38 -5.75 13.82
C PRO A 28 -15.43 -5.53 12.72
N ALA A 29 -16.61 -6.13 12.89
CA ALA A 29 -17.69 -6.12 11.89
C ALA A 29 -18.45 -4.77 11.86
N ILE A 30 -17.71 -3.67 11.77
CA ILE A 30 -18.22 -2.31 11.84
C ILE A 30 -18.67 -1.86 10.44
N ASN A 31 -19.93 -1.47 10.32
CA ASN A 31 -20.40 -0.78 9.14
C ASN A 31 -20.04 0.71 9.20
N VAL A 32 -18.97 1.10 8.49
CA VAL A 32 -18.46 2.47 8.46
C VAL A 32 -19.46 3.45 7.80
N GLY A 33 -20.27 2.97 6.86
CA GLY A 33 -21.22 3.80 6.10
C GLY A 33 -22.33 4.38 6.97
N ILE A 34 -22.91 3.57 7.86
CA ILE A 34 -24.03 3.94 8.72
C ILE A 34 -23.63 4.31 10.16
N SER A 35 -22.39 4.06 10.54
CA SER A 35 -21.84 4.49 11.82
C SER A 35 -21.59 6.00 11.79
N VAL A 36 -21.95 6.68 12.87
CA VAL A 36 -21.86 8.14 12.97
C VAL A 36 -21.21 8.55 14.29
N SER A 37 -20.31 9.53 14.22
CA SER A 37 -19.81 10.25 15.39
C SER A 37 -20.13 11.74 15.25
N ARG A 38 -20.77 12.34 16.27
CA ARG A 38 -21.06 13.77 16.31
C ARG A 38 -19.80 14.59 16.61
N VAL A 39 -18.88 14.03 17.37
CA VAL A 39 -17.59 14.65 17.66
C VAL A 39 -16.68 14.55 16.43
N GLY A 40 -16.69 13.38 15.76
CA GLY A 40 -16.02 13.13 14.48
C GLY A 40 -14.54 13.51 14.48
N GLY A 41 -14.14 14.25 13.47
CA GLY A 41 -12.76 14.68 13.29
C GLY A 41 -12.18 15.56 14.39
N ASN A 42 -13.03 16.21 15.20
CA ASN A 42 -12.57 17.04 16.33
C ASN A 42 -11.92 16.20 17.46
N ALA A 43 -12.19 14.90 17.51
CA ALA A 43 -11.58 13.99 18.47
C ALA A 43 -10.27 13.36 17.95
N GLN A 44 -9.96 13.53 16.66
CA GLN A 44 -8.76 12.97 16.05
C GLN A 44 -7.56 13.87 16.30
N THR A 45 -6.37 13.26 16.39
CA THR A 45 -5.11 14.01 16.26
C THR A 45 -5.00 14.56 14.83
N LYS A 46 -4.19 15.60 14.63
CA LYS A 46 -4.00 16.17 13.30
C LYS A 46 -3.39 15.16 12.33
N ALA A 47 -2.44 14.33 12.82
CA ALA A 47 -1.87 13.23 12.06
C ALA A 47 -2.94 12.25 11.56
N MET A 48 -3.84 11.81 12.44
CA MET A 48 -4.94 10.91 12.07
C MET A 48 -5.88 11.58 11.06
N GLY A 49 -6.26 12.84 11.28
CA GLY A 49 -7.09 13.60 10.34
C GLY A 49 -6.48 13.72 8.95
N LYS A 50 -5.13 13.88 8.87
CA LYS A 50 -4.39 13.97 7.61
C LYS A 50 -4.47 12.65 6.82
N VAL A 51 -4.20 11.51 7.44
CA VAL A 51 -4.13 10.20 6.76
C VAL A 51 -5.50 9.55 6.54
N ALA A 52 -6.45 9.70 7.46
CA ALA A 52 -7.75 9.04 7.39
C ALA A 52 -8.82 9.83 6.60
N GLY A 53 -8.51 11.05 6.16
CA GLY A 53 -9.50 11.95 5.55
C GLY A 53 -10.20 11.36 4.32
N LYS A 54 -9.50 10.60 3.51
CA LYS A 54 -10.03 9.95 2.29
C LYS A 54 -10.58 8.54 2.53
N LEU A 55 -10.16 7.88 3.61
CA LEU A 55 -10.42 6.45 3.83
C LEU A 55 -11.92 6.09 3.76
N ARG A 56 -12.78 6.93 4.35
CA ARG A 56 -14.22 6.69 4.32
C ARG A 56 -14.81 6.77 2.91
N LEU A 57 -14.30 7.68 2.09
CA LEU A 57 -14.73 7.83 0.69
C LEU A 57 -14.28 6.61 -0.12
N ASP A 58 -13.02 6.22 0.03
CA ASP A 58 -12.43 5.08 -0.69
C ASP A 58 -13.18 3.78 -0.35
N LEU A 59 -13.52 3.56 0.94
CA LEU A 59 -14.32 2.42 1.36
C LEU A 59 -15.77 2.45 0.86
N SER A 60 -16.36 3.64 0.74
CA SER A 60 -17.71 3.77 0.16
C SER A 60 -17.69 3.43 -1.32
N GLN A 61 -16.73 3.96 -2.07
CA GLN A 61 -16.55 3.65 -3.50
C GLN A 61 -16.28 2.17 -3.72
N TYR A 62 -15.44 1.57 -2.88
CA TYR A 62 -15.19 0.13 -2.95
C TYR A 62 -16.48 -0.70 -2.82
N ARG A 63 -17.34 -0.39 -1.84
CA ARG A 63 -18.60 -1.12 -1.64
C ARG A 63 -19.54 -0.99 -2.83
N ASP A 64 -19.63 0.20 -3.41
CA ASP A 64 -20.43 0.42 -4.61
C ASP A 64 -19.88 -0.40 -5.78
N LEU A 65 -18.57 -0.43 -5.98
CA LEU A 65 -17.91 -1.22 -7.02
C LEU A 65 -18.03 -2.74 -6.78
N GLU A 66 -17.89 -3.20 -5.53
CA GLU A 66 -18.06 -4.60 -5.16
C GLU A 66 -19.45 -5.11 -5.51
N ALA A 67 -20.48 -4.30 -5.25
CA ALA A 67 -21.85 -4.63 -5.63
C ALA A 67 -22.00 -4.75 -7.16
N PHE A 68 -21.36 -3.88 -7.95
CA PHE A 68 -21.35 -3.97 -9.41
C PHE A 68 -20.58 -5.19 -9.92
N ALA A 69 -19.44 -5.51 -9.32
CA ALA A 69 -18.63 -6.67 -9.71
C ALA A 69 -19.38 -8.00 -9.57
N GLN A 70 -20.28 -8.11 -8.59
CA GLN A 70 -21.11 -9.30 -8.40
C GLN A 70 -22.10 -9.57 -9.55
N PHE A 71 -22.45 -8.54 -10.35
CA PHE A 71 -23.35 -8.70 -11.49
C PHE A 71 -22.65 -9.12 -12.79
N GLY A 72 -21.34 -9.43 -12.76
CA GLY A 72 -20.60 -10.03 -13.88
C GLY A 72 -20.33 -9.10 -15.07
N SER A 73 -20.35 -7.79 -14.87
CA SER A 73 -19.92 -6.83 -15.89
C SER A 73 -18.40 -6.89 -16.08
N GLU A 74 -17.94 -6.83 -17.33
CA GLU A 74 -16.52 -6.61 -17.59
C GLU A 74 -16.12 -5.23 -17.06
N LEU A 75 -15.28 -5.22 -16.02
CA LEU A 75 -14.78 -4.00 -15.42
C LEU A 75 -13.58 -3.51 -16.23
N ASP A 76 -13.52 -2.21 -16.45
CA ASP A 76 -12.34 -1.57 -17.03
C ASP A 76 -11.13 -1.67 -16.06
N PRO A 77 -9.88 -1.56 -16.57
CA PRO A 77 -8.68 -1.75 -15.76
C PRO A 77 -8.57 -0.78 -14.57
N GLU A 78 -9.08 0.44 -14.71
CA GLU A 78 -9.05 1.43 -13.63
C GLU A 78 -10.01 1.04 -12.50
N THR A 79 -11.22 0.62 -12.85
CA THR A 79 -12.20 0.10 -11.88
C THR A 79 -11.68 -1.16 -11.17
N GLN A 80 -10.97 -2.05 -11.90
CA GLN A 80 -10.33 -3.22 -11.29
C GLN A 80 -9.26 -2.83 -10.28
N LYS A 81 -8.42 -1.82 -10.58
CA LYS A 81 -7.43 -1.28 -9.62
C LYS A 81 -8.08 -0.69 -8.38
N GLN A 82 -9.15 0.08 -8.55
CA GLN A 82 -9.89 0.65 -7.42
C GLN A 82 -10.52 -0.43 -6.55
N LEU A 83 -11.07 -1.48 -7.15
CA LEU A 83 -11.63 -2.62 -6.42
C LEU A 83 -10.53 -3.35 -5.61
N ALA A 84 -9.42 -3.67 -6.27
CA ALA A 84 -8.29 -4.34 -5.62
C ALA A 84 -7.68 -3.50 -4.48
N ARG A 85 -7.63 -2.17 -4.65
CA ARG A 85 -7.21 -1.25 -3.58
C ARG A 85 -8.19 -1.26 -2.41
N GLY A 86 -9.49 -1.21 -2.69
CA GLY A 86 -10.54 -1.27 -1.67
C GLY A 86 -10.49 -2.56 -0.84
N GLU A 87 -10.26 -3.71 -1.48
CA GLU A 87 -10.06 -4.99 -0.78
C GLU A 87 -8.88 -4.93 0.21
N ARG A 88 -7.75 -4.33 -0.22
CA ARG A 88 -6.58 -4.17 0.65
C ARG A 88 -6.84 -3.21 1.81
N LEU A 89 -7.63 -2.14 1.57
CA LEU A 89 -8.03 -1.22 2.64
C LEU A 89 -8.96 -1.90 3.66
N VAL A 90 -9.88 -2.77 3.21
CA VAL A 90 -10.72 -3.57 4.13
C VAL A 90 -9.85 -4.52 4.94
N GLU A 91 -8.90 -5.21 4.29
CA GLU A 91 -7.98 -6.13 4.97
C GLU A 91 -7.06 -5.39 5.96
N MET A 92 -6.54 -4.21 5.60
CA MET A 92 -5.76 -3.34 6.51
C MET A 92 -6.52 -2.99 7.79
N LEU A 93 -7.83 -2.80 7.70
CA LEU A 93 -8.68 -2.46 8.85
C LEU A 93 -9.08 -3.66 9.70
N ASN A 94 -8.83 -4.88 9.24
CA ASN A 94 -9.01 -6.07 10.06
C ASN A 94 -8.02 -6.04 11.23
N GLN A 95 -8.50 -6.38 12.40
CA GLN A 95 -7.73 -6.30 13.64
C GLN A 95 -7.93 -7.56 14.48
N ASN A 96 -6.86 -8.09 15.01
CA ASN A 96 -6.89 -9.22 15.90
C ASN A 96 -7.52 -8.85 17.25
N GLU A 97 -8.17 -9.82 17.89
CA GLU A 97 -8.76 -9.62 19.21
C GLU A 97 -7.68 -9.20 20.22
N ARG A 98 -7.98 -8.18 21.04
CA ARG A 98 -7.10 -7.67 22.10
C ARG A 98 -5.73 -7.17 21.65
N SER A 99 -5.64 -6.72 20.41
CA SER A 99 -4.41 -6.17 19.82
C SER A 99 -4.59 -4.68 19.47
N PRO A 100 -4.70 -3.78 20.48
CA PRO A 100 -4.85 -2.36 20.19
C PRO A 100 -3.56 -1.78 19.63
N LEU A 101 -3.69 -0.92 18.62
CA LEU A 101 -2.59 -0.14 18.05
C LEU A 101 -2.53 1.25 18.70
N SER A 102 -1.32 1.75 18.95
CA SER A 102 -1.10 3.15 19.35
C SER A 102 -1.50 4.09 18.20
N VAL A 103 -1.68 5.38 18.50
CA VAL A 103 -2.05 6.38 17.48
C VAL A 103 -1.01 6.45 16.37
N ALA A 104 0.28 6.43 16.70
CA ALA A 104 1.35 6.46 15.69
C ALA A 104 1.33 5.22 14.78
N GLU A 105 1.08 4.02 15.34
CA GLU A 105 0.92 2.79 14.57
C GLU A 105 -0.29 2.84 13.65
N GLN A 106 -1.42 3.36 14.14
CA GLN A 106 -2.62 3.56 13.33
C GLN A 106 -2.37 4.53 12.18
N VAL A 107 -1.68 5.65 12.45
CA VAL A 107 -1.31 6.63 11.43
C VAL A 107 -0.43 5.97 10.36
N ALA A 108 0.59 5.21 10.75
CA ALA A 108 1.48 4.54 9.81
C ALA A 108 0.75 3.50 8.95
N ALA A 109 -0.09 2.65 9.54
CA ALA A 109 -0.85 1.65 8.82
C ALA A 109 -1.85 2.29 7.83
N ILE A 110 -2.61 3.30 8.27
CA ILE A 110 -3.59 3.99 7.42
C ILE A 110 -2.88 4.76 6.30
N HIS A 111 -1.74 5.40 6.59
CA HIS A 111 -0.94 6.08 5.58
C HIS A 111 -0.46 5.10 4.51
N ALA A 112 0.06 3.94 4.89
CA ALA A 112 0.47 2.90 3.95
C ALA A 112 -0.67 2.48 2.99
N GLY A 113 -1.91 2.38 3.51
CA GLY A 113 -3.08 2.06 2.69
C GLY A 113 -3.54 3.21 1.80
N THR A 114 -3.75 4.40 2.39
CA THR A 114 -4.34 5.55 1.67
C THR A 114 -3.38 6.20 0.68
N ALA A 115 -2.08 6.14 0.92
CA ALA A 115 -1.05 6.59 -0.02
C ALA A 115 -0.78 5.60 -1.17
N GLY A 116 -1.31 4.35 -1.09
CA GLY A 116 -1.24 3.37 -2.18
C GLY A 116 -0.08 2.38 -2.08
N TYR A 117 0.68 2.40 -1.01
CA TYR A 117 1.80 1.47 -0.82
C TYR A 117 1.36 0.00 -0.77
N LEU A 118 0.16 -0.26 -0.23
CA LEU A 118 -0.41 -1.62 -0.20
C LEU A 118 -0.78 -2.16 -1.58
N ASP A 119 -0.82 -1.32 -2.63
CA ASP A 119 -1.12 -1.76 -3.99
C ASP A 119 -0.06 -2.74 -4.52
N ARG A 120 1.14 -2.70 -3.96
CA ARG A 120 2.25 -3.62 -4.25
C ARG A 120 2.18 -4.98 -3.53
N ILE A 121 1.22 -5.17 -2.62
CA ILE A 121 1.08 -6.37 -1.79
C ILE A 121 -0.24 -7.08 -2.13
N LYS A 122 -0.22 -8.42 -2.24
CA LYS A 122 -1.45 -9.21 -2.39
C LYS A 122 -2.34 -9.09 -1.16
N THR A 123 -3.66 -9.04 -1.35
CA THR A 123 -4.64 -8.87 -0.26
C THR A 123 -4.40 -9.84 0.90
N GLN A 124 -4.10 -11.12 0.60
CA GLN A 124 -3.86 -12.16 1.61
C GLN A 124 -2.58 -11.94 2.44
N ARG A 125 -1.65 -11.11 1.96
CA ARG A 125 -0.38 -10.80 2.63
C ARG A 125 -0.39 -9.47 3.38
N VAL A 126 -1.46 -8.68 3.25
CA VAL A 126 -1.55 -7.31 3.83
C VAL A 126 -1.33 -7.34 5.34
N GLN A 127 -1.98 -8.24 6.08
CA GLN A 127 -1.80 -8.32 7.55
C GLN A 127 -0.35 -8.67 7.94
N ALA A 128 0.25 -9.65 7.26
CA ALA A 128 1.64 -10.02 7.51
C ALA A 128 2.62 -8.88 7.17
N PHE A 129 2.35 -8.13 6.11
CA PHE A 129 3.12 -6.94 5.77
C PHE A 129 2.98 -5.84 6.82
N LEU A 130 1.76 -5.59 7.32
CA LEU A 130 1.55 -4.58 8.37
C LEU A 130 2.25 -4.95 9.67
N ASP A 131 2.22 -6.21 10.07
CA ASP A 131 2.97 -6.69 11.23
C ASP A 131 4.48 -6.48 11.05
N HIS A 132 5.01 -6.77 9.85
CA HIS A 132 6.41 -6.53 9.50
C HIS A 132 6.74 -5.03 9.54
N LEU A 133 5.95 -4.17 8.89
CA LEU A 133 6.13 -2.72 8.85
C LEU A 133 6.13 -2.12 10.26
N LEU A 134 5.10 -2.43 11.05
CA LEU A 134 4.97 -1.89 12.42
C LEU A 134 6.09 -2.40 13.33
N GLY A 135 6.55 -3.64 13.14
CA GLY A 135 7.71 -4.20 13.84
C GLY A 135 8.99 -3.42 13.53
N ARG A 136 9.26 -3.13 12.24
CA ARG A 136 10.40 -2.31 11.81
C ARG A 136 10.33 -0.89 12.35
N LEU A 137 9.19 -0.22 12.20
CA LEU A 137 9.00 1.15 12.70
C LEU A 137 9.29 1.25 14.20
N LYS A 138 8.87 0.26 14.99
CA LYS A 138 9.15 0.20 16.44
C LYS A 138 10.63 -0.03 16.76
N SER A 139 11.37 -0.75 15.94
CA SER A 139 12.78 -1.09 16.19
C SER A 139 13.73 -0.07 15.61
N GLU A 140 13.50 0.37 14.38
CA GLU A 140 14.43 1.15 13.56
C GLU A 140 14.10 2.65 13.53
N ASN A 141 12.79 3.00 13.55
CA ASN A 141 12.31 4.38 13.41
C ASN A 141 11.63 4.90 14.71
N LYS A 142 12.20 4.59 15.86
CA LYS A 142 11.63 4.96 17.19
C LYS A 142 11.40 6.45 17.34
N ASP A 143 12.33 7.26 16.89
CA ASP A 143 12.24 8.72 17.01
C ASP A 143 11.08 9.28 16.17
N LEU A 144 10.82 8.73 14.97
CA LEU A 144 9.69 9.07 14.13
C LEU A 144 8.36 8.70 14.83
N MET A 145 8.25 7.46 15.33
CA MET A 145 7.05 7.00 16.03
C MET A 145 6.78 7.80 17.30
N GLN A 146 7.83 8.18 18.02
CA GLN A 146 7.73 9.03 19.20
C GLN A 146 7.32 10.46 18.83
N SER A 147 7.90 11.04 17.77
CA SER A 147 7.53 12.38 17.26
C SER A 147 6.04 12.46 16.94
N ILE A 148 5.51 11.49 16.19
CA ILE A 148 4.07 11.42 15.84
C ILE A 148 3.20 11.26 17.10
N SER A 149 3.64 10.42 18.04
CA SER A 149 2.90 10.16 19.28
C SER A 149 2.81 11.38 20.19
N ASP A 150 3.92 12.12 20.36
CA ASP A 150 4.04 13.25 21.27
C ASP A 150 3.40 14.53 20.70
N SER A 151 3.63 14.80 19.42
CA SER A 151 3.09 15.98 18.73
C SER A 151 1.61 15.82 18.36
N GLY A 152 1.17 14.58 18.08
CA GLY A 152 -0.13 14.30 17.47
C GLY A 152 -0.24 14.87 16.04
N GLU A 153 0.86 15.26 15.42
CA GLU A 153 0.95 15.81 14.07
C GLU A 153 1.85 14.93 13.18
N LEU A 154 1.62 14.99 11.89
CA LEU A 154 2.49 14.39 10.88
C LEU A 154 3.07 15.54 10.06
N SER A 155 4.28 15.99 10.43
CA SER A 155 5.00 17.02 9.70
C SER A 155 5.42 16.51 8.32
N ASP A 156 5.74 17.41 7.39
CA ASP A 156 6.19 17.00 6.05
C ASP A 156 7.51 16.21 6.09
N SER A 157 8.38 16.49 7.07
CA SER A 157 9.61 15.72 7.29
C SER A 157 9.32 14.33 7.84
N ASP A 158 8.36 14.20 8.78
CA ASP A 158 7.95 12.91 9.34
C ASP A 158 7.21 12.06 8.28
N GLU A 159 6.41 12.70 7.42
CA GLU A 159 5.74 12.04 6.31
C GLU A 159 6.75 11.46 5.32
N GLN A 160 7.75 12.23 4.91
CA GLN A 160 8.83 11.73 4.04
C GLN A 160 9.63 10.60 4.68
N ALA A 161 9.92 10.70 5.99
CA ALA A 161 10.60 9.63 6.72
C ALA A 161 9.75 8.37 6.78
N LEU A 162 8.43 8.52 6.97
CA LEU A 162 7.47 7.42 6.97
C LEU A 162 7.36 6.77 5.58
N ASP A 163 7.29 7.58 4.53
CA ASP A 163 7.26 7.12 3.13
C ASP A 163 8.49 6.26 2.80
N ASN A 164 9.67 6.74 3.16
CA ASN A 164 10.91 6.00 2.95
C ASN A 164 10.93 4.68 3.74
N ALA A 165 10.52 4.71 5.01
CA ALA A 165 10.47 3.52 5.85
C ALA A 165 9.47 2.48 5.32
N ILE A 166 8.31 2.92 4.77
CA ILE A 166 7.33 2.02 4.16
C ILE A 166 7.90 1.42 2.86
N ALA A 167 8.54 2.23 2.01
CA ALA A 167 9.15 1.74 0.77
C ALA A 167 10.22 0.68 1.04
N GLU A 168 11.12 0.93 2.00
CA GLU A 168 12.12 -0.03 2.44
C GLU A 168 11.49 -1.32 3.02
N ALA A 169 10.42 -1.17 3.82
CA ALA A 169 9.73 -2.33 4.37
C ALA A 169 9.06 -3.19 3.29
N ILE A 170 8.53 -2.58 2.21
CA ILE A 170 7.97 -3.30 1.07
C ILE A 170 9.07 -4.10 0.36
N ASP A 171 10.20 -3.46 0.06
CA ASP A 171 11.31 -4.13 -0.63
C ASP A 171 11.87 -5.30 0.17
N ASP A 172 12.03 -5.13 1.50
CA ASP A 172 12.51 -6.20 2.39
C ASP A 172 11.48 -7.33 2.59
N PHE A 173 10.19 -7.01 2.58
CA PHE A 173 9.11 -8.00 2.69
C PHE A 173 8.94 -8.81 1.39
N GLY A 174 9.37 -8.27 0.27
CA GLY A 174 9.18 -8.78 -1.09
C GLY A 174 7.81 -8.44 -1.64
N PRO A 175 7.72 -7.42 -2.50
CA PRO A 175 6.47 -7.01 -3.12
C PRO A 175 5.97 -8.09 -4.09
N ASP A 176 4.65 -8.14 -4.29
CA ASP A 176 3.99 -9.04 -5.24
C ASP A 176 3.77 -8.37 -6.61
N PHE A 177 3.82 -7.03 -6.63
CA PHE A 177 3.61 -6.21 -7.83
C PHE A 177 4.65 -5.09 -7.90
N ASP A 178 5.02 -4.69 -9.11
CA ASP A 178 5.85 -3.51 -9.35
C ASP A 178 5.07 -2.20 -9.11
N ALA A 179 5.71 -1.06 -9.33
CA ALA A 179 5.09 0.26 -9.14
C ALA A 179 3.94 0.51 -10.13
N GLU A 180 3.95 -0.13 -11.29
CA GLU A 180 2.93 -0.07 -12.33
C GLU A 180 1.78 -1.06 -12.09
N GLY A 181 1.92 -1.95 -11.10
CA GLY A 181 0.93 -2.97 -10.73
C GLY A 181 1.03 -4.25 -11.56
N GLN A 182 2.17 -4.51 -12.21
CA GLN A 182 2.43 -5.78 -12.88
C GLN A 182 2.92 -6.81 -11.87
N PRO A 183 2.50 -8.09 -12.00
CA PRO A 183 2.97 -9.14 -11.11
C PRO A 183 4.49 -9.32 -11.19
N LEU A 184 5.14 -9.43 -10.04
CA LEU A 184 6.56 -9.80 -9.92
C LEU A 184 6.69 -11.30 -9.71
N GLU A 185 7.80 -11.88 -10.20
CA GLU A 185 8.16 -13.25 -9.85
C GLU A 185 8.62 -13.33 -8.39
N GLU A 186 8.51 -14.52 -7.78
CA GLU A 186 8.85 -14.70 -6.37
C GLU A 186 10.33 -14.37 -6.13
N GLY A 187 10.61 -13.39 -5.27
CA GLY A 187 11.94 -12.89 -4.96
C GLY A 187 12.44 -11.73 -5.81
N GLU A 188 11.68 -11.26 -6.79
CA GLU A 188 11.99 -10.02 -7.51
C GLU A 188 11.47 -8.80 -6.73
N SER A 189 12.29 -7.72 -6.74
CA SER A 189 11.86 -6.39 -6.31
C SER A 189 12.40 -5.34 -7.27
N ASP A 190 11.76 -4.18 -7.35
CA ASP A 190 12.23 -3.08 -8.21
C ASP A 190 13.64 -2.62 -7.83
N ARG A 191 13.99 -2.74 -6.54
CA ARG A 191 15.32 -2.43 -6.02
C ARG A 191 16.38 -3.41 -6.54
N VAL A 192 16.08 -4.72 -6.54
CA VAL A 192 16.98 -5.75 -7.07
C VAL A 192 17.16 -5.55 -8.56
N ARG A 193 16.09 -5.27 -9.31
CA ARG A 193 16.19 -4.95 -10.75
C ARG A 193 17.07 -3.73 -11.00
N SER A 194 16.89 -2.66 -10.24
CA SER A 194 17.70 -1.44 -10.42
C SER A 194 19.17 -1.69 -10.07
N GLU A 195 19.49 -2.48 -9.06
CA GLU A 195 20.85 -2.88 -8.72
C GLU A 195 21.47 -3.77 -9.78
N GLU A 196 20.73 -4.72 -10.35
CA GLU A 196 21.18 -5.56 -11.45
C GLU A 196 21.38 -4.78 -12.76
N GLU A 197 20.51 -3.81 -13.06
CA GLU A 197 20.70 -2.88 -14.18
C GLU A 197 21.94 -2.01 -14.02
N HIS A 198 22.24 -1.55 -12.80
CA HIS A 198 23.46 -0.76 -12.52
C HIS A 198 24.71 -1.66 -12.43
N ALA A 199 24.57 -2.94 -12.06
CA ALA A 199 25.66 -3.91 -11.99
C ALA A 199 25.99 -4.54 -13.34
N ARG A 200 25.13 -4.44 -14.36
CA ARG A 200 25.51 -4.78 -15.74
C ARG A 200 26.54 -3.75 -16.17
N PRO A 201 27.80 -4.15 -16.47
CA PRO A 201 28.78 -3.22 -16.99
C PRO A 201 28.17 -2.59 -18.23
N GLY A 202 27.98 -1.28 -18.18
CA GLY A 202 27.48 -0.53 -19.32
C GLY A 202 28.34 -0.92 -20.51
N ARG A 203 27.71 -1.28 -21.63
CA ARG A 203 28.40 -1.30 -22.91
C ARG A 203 29.03 0.07 -23.07
N THR A 204 30.32 0.15 -22.77
CA THR A 204 31.08 1.36 -23.00
C THR A 204 31.02 1.61 -24.52
N ALA A 205 30.87 2.86 -24.90
CA ALA A 205 30.83 3.29 -26.30
C ALA A 205 32.09 2.86 -27.09
N GLU A 206 33.03 2.19 -26.47
CA GLU A 206 34.24 1.61 -27.04
C GLU A 206 34.03 0.22 -27.68
N GLU A 207 32.99 -0.55 -27.27
CA GLU A 207 32.69 -1.84 -27.92
C GLU A 207 31.87 -1.72 -29.23
N SER A 208 31.39 -0.52 -29.54
CA SER A 208 30.69 -0.27 -30.82
C SER A 208 31.62 0.21 -31.96
N GLY A 209 32.92 0.29 -31.72
CA GLY A 209 33.91 0.83 -32.65
C GLY A 209 34.87 -0.20 -33.29
N GLU A 210 34.87 -1.46 -32.85
CA GLU A 210 35.87 -2.43 -33.33
C GLU A 210 35.39 -3.44 -34.37
N ASP A 211 34.15 -3.39 -34.83
CA ASP A 211 33.63 -4.29 -35.87
C ASP A 211 33.53 -3.65 -37.27
N ALA A 212 34.40 -2.70 -37.58
CA ALA A 212 34.46 -2.09 -38.91
C ALA A 212 35.90 -2.01 -39.47
N GLU A 213 36.64 -3.11 -39.45
CA GLU A 213 37.76 -3.29 -40.34
C GLU A 213 37.56 -4.57 -41.18
N GLU A 214 37.13 -4.37 -42.45
CA GLU A 214 37.18 -5.37 -43.50
C GLU A 214 38.65 -5.80 -43.71
N PRO A 215 38.95 -7.09 -43.78
CA PRO A 215 40.28 -7.54 -44.24
C PRO A 215 40.39 -7.35 -45.73
N ALA A 216 41.33 -6.51 -46.12
CA ALA A 216 41.74 -6.30 -47.49
C ALA A 216 42.05 -7.61 -48.20
N GLU A 217 41.44 -7.81 -49.36
CA GLU A 217 41.76 -8.85 -50.36
C GLU A 217 43.25 -8.80 -50.71
N ARG A 218 43.96 -9.89 -50.47
CA ARG A 218 45.28 -10.14 -51.09
C ARG A 218 45.05 -10.96 -52.35
N GLU A 219 45.31 -10.31 -53.48
CA GLU A 219 45.44 -10.98 -54.77
C GLU A 219 46.55 -12.05 -54.73
N PRO A 220 46.38 -13.19 -55.39
CA PRO A 220 47.43 -14.17 -55.50
C PRO A 220 48.36 -13.77 -56.67
N GLU A 221 49.62 -13.60 -56.38
CA GLU A 221 50.73 -13.41 -57.33
C GLU A 221 50.95 -14.68 -58.16
N GLU A 222 50.70 -14.59 -59.44
CA GLU A 222 51.03 -15.64 -60.42
C GLU A 222 52.53 -15.87 -60.50
N ALA A 223 52.99 -17.06 -60.19
CA ALA A 223 54.33 -17.53 -60.46
C ALA A 223 54.46 -17.94 -61.89
N ARG A 224 55.32 -17.22 -62.63
CA ARG A 224 55.88 -17.63 -63.94
C ARG A 224 57.01 -18.62 -63.68
N ALA A 225 56.95 -19.81 -64.30
CA ALA A 225 57.96 -20.39 -65.19
C ALA A 225 57.51 -21.79 -65.64
#